data_3ae3e25193bb0f20653724e7586f3a16
#
_entry.id   3ae3e25193bb0f20653724e7586f3a16
#
_cell.length_a   1.000
_cell.length_b   1.000
_cell.length_c   1.000
_cell.angle_alpha   90.00
_cell.angle_beta   90.00
_cell.angle_gamma   90.00
#
_symmetry.space_group_name_H-M   'P 1'
#
loop_
_entity.id
_entity.type
_entity.pdbx_description
1 polymer ?
#
loop_
_entity_poly.entity_id
_entity_poly.type
_entity_poly.pdbx_seq_one_letter_code
_entity_poly.pdbx_strand_id
1 'polypeptide(L)'
;MSTVEAIGVDLGGTKMLVGVVDSERRIVYRSTARSHGLRQDELLETLERELRTARQARPDVVAAGLGIPCTIDRRRGVAIVAVNLEIADVPVRDLMTERLGLPVFVDNDANVAILAEHRFGAARGARNAVMLTIGTGIGGGLIVDGRLYRGSTGAGAELGHTVIEADGPRCQGNCPNHGCVEALASGTAIAREGLAAAEDAPDSALGRALAEGIELDGKEVTDAALAGDETARGVLDLIGRRLGVAFSSLANIFDPDVIVIGGGVSAAGDLLLDPAREELRTRALPPMSGTPVVIAELGPDAGLIGAATMALVELEG
;
A
#
# COMPACT_ATOMS: atom_id res chain seq x y z
N MET A 1 -26.33 -21.96 2.11
CA MET A 1 -25.16 -22.17 2.98
C MET A 1 -24.84 -20.82 3.58
N SER A 2 -24.65 -20.71 4.89
CA SER A 2 -24.18 -19.45 5.49
C SER A 2 -22.77 -19.17 4.99
N THR A 3 -22.55 -17.97 4.47
CA THR A 3 -21.21 -17.51 4.06
C THR A 3 -20.34 -17.41 5.29
N VAL A 4 -19.10 -17.90 5.21
CA VAL A 4 -18.11 -17.75 6.28
C VAL A 4 -17.64 -16.30 6.30
N GLU A 5 -17.57 -15.69 7.48
CA GLU A 5 -17.23 -14.30 7.68
C GLU A 5 -15.96 -14.13 8.51
N ALA A 6 -15.13 -13.15 8.17
CA ALA A 6 -13.98 -12.76 8.97
C ALA A 6 -13.92 -11.23 9.13
N ILE A 7 -13.34 -10.79 10.23
CA ILE A 7 -13.02 -9.38 10.44
C ILE A 7 -11.74 -9.06 9.66
N GLY A 8 -11.75 -7.99 8.90
CA GLY A 8 -10.56 -7.39 8.28
C GLY A 8 -10.27 -6.03 8.90
N VAL A 9 -9.00 -5.77 9.13
CA VAL A 9 -8.51 -4.45 9.56
C VAL A 9 -7.42 -3.99 8.61
N ASP A 10 -7.61 -2.79 8.08
CA ASP A 10 -6.58 -2.04 7.38
C ASP A 10 -6.15 -0.87 8.28
N LEU A 11 -5.00 -1.04 8.92
CA LEU A 11 -4.45 -0.05 9.84
C LEU A 11 -3.54 0.91 9.10
N GLY A 12 -4.05 2.05 8.70
CA GLY A 12 -3.23 3.11 8.10
C GLY A 12 -2.65 4.09 9.11
N GLY A 13 -1.69 4.90 8.67
CA GLY A 13 -1.05 5.93 9.53
C GLY A 13 -2.00 7.04 10.01
N THR A 14 -3.13 7.26 9.32
CA THR A 14 -4.09 8.32 9.65
C THR A 14 -5.39 7.76 10.23
N LYS A 15 -5.87 6.69 9.68
CA LYS A 15 -7.13 6.02 10.05
C LYS A 15 -6.99 4.51 9.98
N MET A 16 -7.81 3.83 10.75
CA MET A 16 -8.01 2.39 10.75
C MET A 16 -9.37 2.10 10.12
N LEU A 17 -9.41 1.27 9.10
CA LEU A 17 -10.65 0.72 8.55
C LEU A 17 -10.87 -0.66 9.15
N VAL A 18 -12.06 -0.92 9.68
CA VAL A 18 -12.45 -2.21 10.22
C VAL A 18 -13.74 -2.65 9.54
N GLY A 19 -13.82 -3.90 9.15
CA GLY A 19 -15.02 -4.43 8.54
C GLY A 19 -15.14 -5.93 8.70
N VAL A 20 -16.34 -6.45 8.46
CA VAL A 20 -16.58 -7.88 8.31
C VAL A 20 -16.81 -8.17 6.84
N VAL A 21 -16.07 -9.12 6.34
CA VAL A 21 -16.09 -9.53 4.92
C VAL A 21 -16.50 -10.99 4.87
N ASP A 22 -17.44 -11.31 4.00
CA ASP A 22 -17.86 -12.68 3.75
C ASP A 22 -17.00 -13.37 2.67
N SER A 23 -17.16 -14.66 2.52
CA SER A 23 -16.44 -15.47 1.52
C SER A 23 -16.71 -15.04 0.07
N GLU A 24 -17.74 -14.23 -0.19
CA GLU A 24 -18.05 -13.62 -1.48
C GLU A 24 -17.50 -12.19 -1.62
N ARG A 25 -16.60 -11.76 -0.69
CA ARG A 25 -16.00 -10.43 -0.60
C ARG A 25 -16.94 -9.25 -0.29
N ARG A 26 -18.17 -9.51 0.15
CA ARG A 26 -19.09 -8.43 0.51
C ARG A 26 -18.72 -7.91 1.90
N ILE A 27 -18.57 -6.61 1.99
CA ILE A 27 -18.36 -5.93 3.27
C ILE A 27 -19.75 -5.79 3.92
N VAL A 28 -20.02 -6.64 4.92
CA VAL A 28 -21.32 -6.72 5.61
C VAL A 28 -21.38 -5.87 6.90
N TYR A 29 -20.23 -5.35 7.32
CA TYR A 29 -20.06 -4.38 8.40
C TYR A 29 -18.87 -3.49 8.10
N ARG A 30 -18.92 -2.22 8.47
CA ARG A 30 -17.79 -1.29 8.33
C ARG A 30 -17.80 -0.26 9.46
N SER A 31 -16.62 0.02 10.00
CA SER A 31 -16.34 1.17 10.86
C SER A 31 -15.00 1.80 10.51
N THR A 32 -14.79 3.02 11.00
CA THR A 32 -13.54 3.76 10.84
C THR A 32 -13.18 4.39 12.16
N ALA A 33 -11.92 4.22 12.58
CA ALA A 33 -11.37 4.87 13.75
C ALA A 33 -10.11 5.67 13.38
N ARG A 34 -9.77 6.65 14.21
CA ARG A 34 -8.51 7.41 14.07
C ARG A 34 -7.35 6.57 14.55
N SER A 35 -6.24 6.60 13.82
CA SER A 35 -4.95 6.01 14.21
C SER A 35 -3.86 7.06 14.42
N HIS A 36 -3.95 8.20 13.74
CA HIS A 36 -2.97 9.28 13.80
C HIS A 36 -2.83 9.89 15.18
N GLY A 37 -1.59 10.03 15.66
CA GLY A 37 -1.25 10.69 16.92
C GLY A 37 -1.64 9.89 18.17
N LEU A 38 -2.02 8.62 18.02
CA LEU A 38 -2.23 7.72 19.16
C LEU A 38 -0.90 7.09 19.58
N ARG A 39 -0.64 7.07 20.88
CA ARG A 39 0.46 6.28 21.46
C ARG A 39 0.13 4.78 21.32
N GLN A 40 1.16 3.96 21.43
CA GLN A 40 1.03 2.51 21.27
C GLN A 40 -0.14 1.91 22.06
N ASP A 41 -0.25 2.23 23.33
CA ASP A 41 -1.31 1.70 24.20
C ASP A 41 -2.70 2.12 23.70
N GLU A 42 -2.87 3.40 23.38
CA GLU A 42 -4.13 3.97 22.88
C GLU A 42 -4.53 3.37 21.53
N LEU A 43 -3.53 3.10 20.67
CA LEU A 43 -3.75 2.43 19.37
C LEU A 43 -4.22 0.99 19.55
N LEU A 44 -3.60 0.23 20.47
CA LEU A 44 -3.98 -1.14 20.77
C LEU A 44 -5.36 -1.23 21.43
N GLU A 45 -5.70 -0.31 22.33
CA GLU A 45 -7.03 -0.21 22.94
C GLU A 45 -8.10 0.14 21.89
N THR A 46 -7.77 1.05 20.96
CA THR A 46 -8.66 1.42 19.86
C THR A 46 -8.87 0.22 18.93
N LEU A 47 -7.82 -0.48 18.56
CA LEU A 47 -7.89 -1.69 17.73
C LEU A 47 -8.78 -2.75 18.40
N GLU A 48 -8.56 -3.05 19.68
CA GLU A 48 -9.39 -4.00 20.44
C GLU A 48 -10.86 -3.59 20.44
N ARG A 49 -11.16 -2.35 20.75
CA ARG A 49 -12.52 -1.81 20.78
C ARG A 49 -13.24 -2.00 19.45
N GLU A 50 -12.60 -1.62 18.35
CA GLU A 50 -13.18 -1.74 17.02
C GLU A 50 -13.39 -3.21 16.62
N LEU A 51 -12.44 -4.09 16.92
CA LEU A 51 -12.58 -5.53 16.68
C LEU A 51 -13.72 -6.15 17.49
N ARG A 52 -13.87 -5.78 18.78
CA ARG A 52 -15.00 -6.22 19.62
C ARG A 52 -16.33 -5.72 19.08
N THR A 53 -16.39 -4.47 18.62
CA THR A 53 -17.60 -3.88 18.04
C THR A 53 -18.00 -4.62 16.75
N ALA A 54 -17.05 -4.90 15.87
CA ALA A 54 -17.29 -5.68 14.66
C ALA A 54 -17.81 -7.09 14.99
N ARG A 55 -17.19 -7.77 15.97
CA ARG A 55 -17.63 -9.10 16.44
C ARG A 55 -19.03 -9.06 17.06
N GLN A 56 -19.37 -8.02 17.81
CA GLN A 56 -20.72 -7.87 18.39
C GLN A 56 -21.78 -7.65 17.29
N ALA A 57 -21.44 -6.89 16.26
CA ALA A 57 -22.31 -6.67 15.09
C ALA A 57 -22.51 -7.96 14.27
N ARG A 58 -21.49 -8.81 14.22
CA ARG A 58 -21.46 -10.07 13.45
C ARG A 58 -20.88 -11.19 14.32
N PRO A 59 -21.71 -11.85 15.18
CA PRO A 59 -21.22 -12.83 16.16
C PRO A 59 -20.64 -14.11 15.55
N ASP A 60 -21.01 -14.43 14.31
CA ASP A 60 -20.62 -15.66 13.62
C ASP A 60 -19.27 -15.57 12.90
N VAL A 61 -18.53 -14.45 13.06
CA VAL A 61 -17.18 -14.33 12.50
C VAL A 61 -16.24 -15.36 13.09
N VAL A 62 -15.43 -15.99 12.24
CA VAL A 62 -14.57 -17.11 12.61
C VAL A 62 -13.13 -16.70 12.94
N ALA A 63 -12.67 -15.54 12.42
CA ALA A 63 -11.31 -15.05 12.62
C ALA A 63 -11.22 -13.54 12.39
N ALA A 64 -10.06 -12.97 12.72
CA ALA A 64 -9.70 -11.60 12.32
C ALA A 64 -8.34 -11.57 11.63
N GLY A 65 -8.21 -10.73 10.60
CA GLY A 65 -6.97 -10.42 9.92
C GLY A 65 -6.62 -8.95 10.06
N LEU A 66 -5.34 -8.66 10.27
CA LEU A 66 -4.82 -7.31 10.43
C LEU A 66 -3.76 -7.03 9.36
N GLY A 67 -3.98 -6.01 8.54
CA GLY A 67 -2.97 -5.40 7.67
C GLY A 67 -2.38 -4.19 8.38
N ILE A 68 -1.09 -4.20 8.67
CA ILE A 68 -0.41 -3.15 9.45
C ILE A 68 0.78 -2.61 8.65
N PRO A 69 0.97 -1.29 8.51
CA PRO A 69 2.08 -0.68 7.77
C PRO A 69 3.37 -0.72 8.59
N CYS A 70 3.85 -1.92 8.84
CA CYS A 70 5.09 -2.16 9.60
C CYS A 70 5.78 -3.44 9.17
N THR A 71 7.03 -3.58 9.58
CA THR A 71 7.76 -4.85 9.48
C THR A 71 7.15 -5.86 10.45
N ILE A 72 6.71 -7.01 9.94
CA ILE A 72 6.08 -8.09 10.72
C ILE A 72 7.02 -9.29 10.82
N ASP A 73 7.36 -9.71 12.05
CA ASP A 73 7.82 -11.08 12.30
C ASP A 73 6.60 -12.02 12.33
N ARG A 74 6.28 -12.57 11.16
CA ARG A 74 5.07 -13.39 11.01
C ARG A 74 5.09 -14.67 11.84
N ARG A 75 6.27 -15.27 12.07
CA ARG A 75 6.39 -16.50 12.87
C ARG A 75 5.97 -16.23 14.31
N ARG A 76 6.39 -15.11 14.85
CA ARG A 76 6.07 -14.68 16.22
C ARG A 76 4.77 -13.90 16.33
N GLY A 77 4.23 -13.39 15.19
CA GLY A 77 3.06 -12.50 15.18
C GLY A 77 3.36 -11.13 15.80
N VAL A 78 4.62 -10.66 15.65
CA VAL A 78 5.11 -9.42 16.27
C VAL A 78 5.20 -8.32 15.21
N ALA A 79 4.58 -7.19 15.51
CA ALA A 79 4.81 -5.94 14.82
C ALA A 79 6.11 -5.31 15.34
N ILE A 80 7.18 -5.33 14.52
CA ILE A 80 8.53 -4.95 14.96
C ILE A 80 8.66 -3.43 15.02
N VAL A 81 8.41 -2.75 13.91
CA VAL A 81 8.52 -1.29 13.81
C VAL A 81 7.66 -0.77 12.68
N ALA A 82 6.93 0.31 12.95
CA ALA A 82 6.19 1.08 11.96
C ALA A 82 6.85 2.44 11.75
N VAL A 83 6.73 3.00 10.53
CA VAL A 83 7.25 4.34 10.21
C VAL A 83 6.30 5.44 10.69
N ASN A 84 5.00 5.23 10.51
CA ASN A 84 3.96 6.25 10.70
C ASN A 84 3.01 5.95 11.88
N LEU A 85 3.32 4.97 12.71
CA LEU A 85 2.55 4.57 13.89
C LEU A 85 3.53 4.34 15.06
N GLU A 86 3.09 4.66 16.26
CA GLU A 86 3.85 4.32 17.46
C GLU A 86 3.64 2.84 17.81
N ILE A 87 4.26 1.95 17.03
CA ILE A 87 4.29 0.50 17.26
C ILE A 87 5.74 0.04 17.25
N ALA A 88 6.16 -0.63 18.32
CA ALA A 88 7.48 -1.23 18.44
C ALA A 88 7.42 -2.51 19.29
N ASP A 89 7.88 -3.63 18.70
CA ASP A 89 7.99 -4.96 19.34
C ASP A 89 6.71 -5.47 20.03
N VAL A 90 5.54 -5.27 19.37
CA VAL A 90 4.24 -5.67 19.92
C VAL A 90 3.85 -7.06 19.41
N PRO A 91 3.58 -8.05 20.27
CA PRO A 91 3.05 -9.35 19.88
C PRO A 91 1.56 -9.26 19.57
N VAL A 92 1.23 -8.48 18.53
CA VAL A 92 -0.14 -8.05 18.22
C VAL A 92 -1.07 -9.21 17.92
N ARG A 93 -0.58 -10.28 17.26
CA ARG A 93 -1.37 -11.50 17.00
C ARG A 93 -1.84 -12.14 18.29
N ASP A 94 -0.91 -12.48 19.18
CA ASP A 94 -1.20 -13.22 20.41
C ASP A 94 -2.02 -12.35 21.37
N LEU A 95 -1.69 -11.08 21.48
CA LEU A 95 -2.42 -10.11 22.30
C LEU A 95 -3.89 -9.97 21.86
N MET A 96 -4.14 -9.81 20.57
CA MET A 96 -5.51 -9.68 20.08
C MET A 96 -6.26 -11.02 20.09
N THR A 97 -5.59 -12.14 19.85
CA THR A 97 -6.18 -13.48 19.99
C THR A 97 -6.69 -13.71 21.42
N GLU A 98 -5.87 -13.39 22.43
CA GLU A 98 -6.26 -13.50 23.83
C GLU A 98 -7.44 -12.59 24.17
N ARG A 99 -7.35 -11.31 23.79
CA ARG A 99 -8.38 -10.31 24.12
C ARG A 99 -9.72 -10.56 23.43
N LEU A 100 -9.71 -11.10 22.22
CA LEU A 100 -10.91 -11.35 21.44
C LEU A 100 -11.48 -12.75 21.64
N GLY A 101 -10.66 -13.73 22.03
CA GLY A 101 -11.06 -15.14 22.12
C GLY A 101 -11.43 -15.72 20.75
N LEU A 102 -10.74 -15.29 19.67
CA LEU A 102 -10.82 -15.87 18.34
C LEU A 102 -9.46 -15.75 17.64
N PRO A 103 -9.17 -16.62 16.62
CA PRO A 103 -7.91 -16.56 15.90
C PRO A 103 -7.68 -15.20 15.25
N VAL A 104 -6.47 -14.63 15.44
CA VAL A 104 -6.04 -13.39 14.80
C VAL A 104 -4.80 -13.66 13.96
N PHE A 105 -4.78 -13.12 12.76
CA PHE A 105 -3.65 -13.19 11.82
C PHE A 105 -3.17 -11.79 11.51
N VAL A 106 -1.86 -11.63 11.29
CA VAL A 106 -1.26 -10.33 11.01
C VAL A 106 -0.29 -10.42 9.85
N ASP A 107 -0.33 -9.41 8.98
CA ASP A 107 0.62 -9.24 7.89
C ASP A 107 0.85 -7.75 7.61
N ASN A 108 1.81 -7.45 6.75
CA ASN A 108 1.99 -6.10 6.22
C ASN A 108 0.79 -5.67 5.37
N ASP A 109 0.47 -4.36 5.35
CA ASP A 109 -0.67 -3.77 4.65
C ASP A 109 -0.62 -3.99 3.12
N ALA A 110 0.56 -3.85 2.48
CA ALA A 110 0.70 -4.11 1.05
C ALA A 110 0.59 -5.61 0.71
N ASN A 111 1.02 -6.49 1.61
CA ASN A 111 0.85 -7.93 1.46
C ASN A 111 -0.63 -8.33 1.45
N VAL A 112 -1.44 -7.78 2.35
CA VAL A 112 -2.89 -8.07 2.33
C VAL A 112 -3.57 -7.42 1.13
N ALA A 113 -3.12 -6.25 0.68
CA ALA A 113 -3.67 -5.61 -0.51
C ALA A 113 -3.44 -6.43 -1.78
N ILE A 114 -2.21 -6.93 -2.03
CA ILE A 114 -1.97 -7.79 -3.20
C ILE A 114 -2.72 -9.12 -3.10
N LEU A 115 -2.90 -9.66 -1.91
CA LEU A 115 -3.69 -10.88 -1.71
C LEU A 115 -5.14 -10.66 -2.14
N ALA A 116 -5.73 -9.51 -1.81
CA ALA A 116 -7.08 -9.14 -2.26
C ALA A 116 -7.16 -9.00 -3.78
N GLU A 117 -6.24 -8.25 -4.38
CA GLU A 117 -6.17 -8.06 -5.82
C GLU A 117 -5.93 -9.38 -6.58
N HIS A 118 -5.13 -10.29 -6.02
CA HIS A 118 -4.90 -11.61 -6.60
C HIS A 118 -6.14 -12.52 -6.53
N ARG A 119 -6.91 -12.42 -5.47
CA ARG A 119 -8.12 -13.24 -5.33
C ARG A 119 -9.31 -12.67 -6.10
N PHE A 120 -9.46 -11.35 -6.15
CA PHE A 120 -10.71 -10.71 -6.55
C PHE A 120 -10.56 -9.55 -7.53
N GLY A 121 -9.37 -9.01 -7.75
CA GLY A 121 -9.13 -7.78 -8.50
C GLY A 121 -8.19 -7.94 -9.68
N ALA A 122 -7.37 -6.91 -9.90
CA ALA A 122 -6.53 -6.72 -11.07
C ALA A 122 -5.44 -7.80 -11.28
N ALA A 123 -5.07 -8.53 -10.23
CA ALA A 123 -4.10 -9.64 -10.31
C ALA A 123 -4.76 -11.03 -10.37
N ARG A 124 -6.09 -11.09 -10.57
CA ARG A 124 -6.81 -12.36 -10.58
C ARG A 124 -6.35 -13.26 -11.72
N GLY A 125 -5.96 -14.48 -11.38
CA GLY A 125 -5.48 -15.49 -12.32
C GLY A 125 -3.99 -15.39 -12.65
N ALA A 126 -3.30 -14.36 -12.18
CA ALA A 126 -1.86 -14.24 -12.32
C ALA A 126 -1.14 -15.32 -11.49
N ARG A 127 -0.12 -15.91 -12.05
CA ARG A 127 0.77 -16.82 -11.33
C ARG A 127 1.84 -16.05 -10.57
N ASN A 128 2.35 -14.99 -11.19
CA ASN A 128 3.30 -14.05 -10.60
C ASN A 128 2.72 -12.63 -10.75
N ALA A 129 2.66 -11.90 -9.65
CA ALA A 129 2.20 -10.51 -9.66
C ALA A 129 3.04 -9.66 -8.72
N VAL A 130 3.26 -8.43 -9.13
CA VAL A 130 3.91 -7.39 -8.33
C VAL A 130 2.88 -6.32 -8.04
N MET A 131 2.81 -5.83 -6.81
CA MET A 131 1.99 -4.66 -6.45
C MET A 131 2.84 -3.61 -5.76
N LEU A 132 2.62 -2.36 -6.12
CA LEU A 132 3.10 -1.20 -5.38
C LEU A 132 1.90 -0.39 -4.90
N THR A 133 1.84 -0.13 -3.60
CA THR A 133 0.86 0.78 -2.98
C THR A 133 1.50 2.14 -2.79
N ILE A 134 1.14 3.12 -3.64
CA ILE A 134 1.77 4.44 -3.68
C ILE A 134 0.88 5.44 -2.93
N GLY A 135 1.34 5.81 -1.73
CA GLY A 135 0.74 6.81 -0.85
C GLY A 135 1.80 7.81 -0.39
N THR A 136 1.80 8.19 0.87
CA THR A 136 2.89 8.97 1.50
C THR A 136 4.24 8.30 1.30
N GLY A 137 4.31 6.97 1.44
CA GLY A 137 5.41 6.11 1.06
C GLY A 137 5.03 5.14 -0.06
N ILE A 138 5.84 4.09 -0.26
CA ILE A 138 5.59 3.02 -1.23
C ILE A 138 5.70 1.66 -0.55
N GLY A 139 4.58 0.98 -0.37
CA GLY A 139 4.54 -0.42 0.04
C GLY A 139 4.67 -1.37 -1.16
N GLY A 140 5.13 -2.58 -0.89
CA GLY A 140 5.27 -3.63 -1.89
C GLY A 140 4.60 -4.94 -1.50
N GLY A 141 4.06 -5.66 -2.48
CA GLY A 141 3.53 -7.01 -2.32
C GLY A 141 3.86 -7.88 -3.53
N LEU A 142 4.08 -9.15 -3.30
CA LEU A 142 4.47 -10.12 -4.34
C LEU A 142 3.63 -11.39 -4.26
N ILE A 143 3.13 -11.83 -5.41
CA ILE A 143 2.66 -13.19 -5.63
C ILE A 143 3.70 -13.91 -6.48
N VAL A 144 4.16 -15.05 -6.02
CA VAL A 144 5.12 -15.92 -6.73
C VAL A 144 4.53 -17.33 -6.75
N ASP A 145 4.46 -17.93 -7.94
CA ASP A 145 3.85 -19.26 -8.14
C ASP A 145 2.42 -19.37 -7.54
N GLY A 146 1.62 -18.32 -7.64
CA GLY A 146 0.25 -18.26 -7.12
C GLY A 146 0.13 -18.12 -5.61
N ARG A 147 1.24 -17.83 -4.91
CA ARG A 147 1.29 -17.71 -3.46
C ARG A 147 1.89 -16.37 -3.04
N LEU A 148 1.37 -15.80 -1.96
CA LEU A 148 1.92 -14.60 -1.37
C LEU A 148 3.36 -14.84 -0.87
N TYR A 149 4.33 -14.09 -1.43
CA TYR A 149 5.73 -14.16 -1.04
C TYR A 149 6.02 -13.19 0.09
N ARG A 150 6.55 -13.71 1.18
CA ARG A 150 6.87 -12.94 2.39
C ARG A 150 8.35 -12.96 2.77
N GLY A 151 9.16 -13.67 1.98
CA GLY A 151 10.57 -13.88 2.32
C GLY A 151 10.78 -14.84 3.50
N SER A 152 12.01 -14.98 3.93
CA SER A 152 12.43 -15.93 4.97
C SER A 152 11.97 -15.54 6.38
N THR A 153 11.85 -14.26 6.67
CA THR A 153 11.51 -13.71 7.99
C THR A 153 10.07 -13.20 8.07
N GLY A 154 9.40 -13.03 6.94
CA GLY A 154 8.09 -12.38 6.84
C GLY A 154 8.16 -10.91 6.45
N ALA A 155 9.36 -10.33 6.36
CA ALA A 155 9.60 -8.92 6.02
C ALA A 155 10.08 -8.73 4.58
N GLY A 156 9.74 -9.63 3.68
CA GLY A 156 10.09 -9.52 2.25
C GLY A 156 9.14 -8.57 1.51
N ALA A 157 9.47 -8.31 0.25
CA ALA A 157 8.70 -7.44 -0.66
C ALA A 157 8.70 -5.94 -0.29
N GLU A 158 9.75 -5.46 0.37
CA GLU A 158 9.99 -4.03 0.62
C GLU A 158 10.41 -3.30 -0.69
N LEU A 159 9.51 -3.32 -1.70
CA LEU A 159 9.82 -2.88 -3.06
C LEU A 159 10.08 -1.38 -3.16
N GLY A 160 9.44 -0.58 -2.30
CA GLY A 160 9.66 0.85 -2.21
C GLY A 160 11.09 1.23 -1.79
N HIS A 161 11.81 0.31 -1.13
CA HIS A 161 13.19 0.52 -0.70
C HIS A 161 14.25 -0.03 -1.69
N THR A 162 13.82 -0.46 -2.87
CA THR A 162 14.76 -0.75 -3.98
C THR A 162 15.44 0.54 -4.43
N VAL A 163 16.77 0.55 -4.44
CA VAL A 163 17.55 1.73 -4.86
C VAL A 163 17.60 1.78 -6.38
N ILE A 164 17.13 2.87 -6.99
CA ILE A 164 17.16 3.12 -8.44
C ILE A 164 18.09 4.26 -8.82
N GLU A 165 18.60 5.02 -7.85
CA GLU A 165 19.56 6.10 -8.04
C GLU A 165 20.52 6.14 -6.85
N ALA A 166 21.77 5.70 -7.04
CA ALA A 166 22.71 5.52 -5.94
C ALA A 166 23.00 6.81 -5.14
N ASP A 167 23.08 7.95 -5.84
CA ASP A 167 23.36 9.27 -5.26
C ASP A 167 22.07 10.11 -5.11
N GLY A 168 20.91 9.47 -5.12
CA GLY A 168 19.62 10.12 -4.98
C GLY A 168 19.34 10.65 -3.57
N PRO A 169 18.15 11.25 -3.35
CA PRO A 169 17.78 11.81 -2.05
C PRO A 169 17.69 10.71 -0.97
N ARG A 170 17.88 11.13 0.29
CA ARG A 170 17.72 10.23 1.44
C ARG A 170 16.30 9.66 1.47
N CYS A 171 16.19 8.38 1.77
CA CYS A 171 14.91 7.72 1.94
C CYS A 171 14.20 8.14 3.24
N GLN A 172 12.89 7.95 3.27
CA GLN A 172 12.05 8.34 4.40
C GLN A 172 12.22 7.41 5.61
N GLY A 173 11.76 7.89 6.76
CA GLY A 173 11.73 7.13 8.00
C GLY A 173 13.09 6.60 8.43
N ASN A 174 13.14 5.34 8.84
CA ASN A 174 14.35 4.69 9.35
C ASN A 174 15.15 3.96 8.26
N CYS A 175 14.79 4.10 6.98
CA CYS A 175 15.55 3.51 5.89
C CYS A 175 16.94 4.15 5.80
N PRO A 176 18.03 3.36 5.81
CA PRO A 176 19.39 3.90 5.75
C PRO A 176 19.81 4.35 4.34
N ASN A 177 19.03 4.02 3.31
CA ASN A 177 19.39 4.19 1.92
C ASN A 177 19.13 5.60 1.38
N HIS A 178 19.75 5.86 0.24
CA HIS A 178 19.50 6.97 -0.66
C HIS A 178 18.93 6.45 -1.98
N GLY A 179 18.14 7.27 -2.68
CA GLY A 179 17.64 6.96 -4.02
C GLY A 179 16.73 5.73 -4.14
N CYS A 180 16.03 5.40 -3.06
CA CYS A 180 14.97 4.39 -3.11
C CYS A 180 13.83 4.84 -4.02
N VAL A 181 13.09 3.91 -4.59
CA VAL A 181 11.84 4.19 -5.34
C VAL A 181 10.91 5.08 -4.52
N GLU A 182 10.75 4.82 -3.23
CA GLU A 182 9.93 5.63 -2.33
C GLU A 182 10.42 7.07 -2.23
N ALA A 183 11.74 7.28 -2.05
CA ALA A 183 12.32 8.61 -1.98
C ALA A 183 12.13 9.43 -3.26
N LEU A 184 11.98 8.74 -4.40
CA LEU A 184 11.97 9.33 -5.73
C LEU A 184 10.57 9.40 -6.37
N ALA A 185 9.61 8.56 -5.91
CA ALA A 185 8.34 8.41 -6.61
C ALA A 185 7.10 8.22 -5.71
N SER A 186 7.20 8.42 -4.40
CA SER A 186 6.06 8.43 -3.48
C SER A 186 5.25 9.74 -3.56
N GLY A 187 4.11 9.81 -2.88
CA GLY A 187 3.34 11.04 -2.70
C GLY A 187 4.17 12.16 -2.06
N THR A 188 5.07 11.83 -1.13
CA THR A 188 6.03 12.79 -0.57
C THR A 188 7.04 13.28 -1.62
N ALA A 189 7.45 12.42 -2.55
CA ALA A 189 8.30 12.83 -3.67
C ALA A 189 7.54 13.73 -4.64
N ILE A 190 6.27 13.44 -4.95
CA ILE A 190 5.42 14.30 -5.76
C ILE A 190 5.30 15.70 -5.14
N ALA A 191 5.06 15.78 -3.82
CA ALA A 191 4.99 17.06 -3.10
C ALA A 191 6.29 17.86 -3.21
N ARG A 192 7.44 17.22 -3.00
CA ARG A 192 8.76 17.84 -3.10
C ARG A 192 9.05 18.38 -4.50
N GLU A 193 8.83 17.55 -5.53
CA GLU A 193 9.05 17.97 -6.93
C GLU A 193 8.02 19.03 -7.35
N GLY A 194 6.78 18.93 -6.84
CA GLY A 194 5.73 19.93 -7.06
C GLY A 194 6.08 21.29 -6.48
N LEU A 195 6.65 21.32 -5.26
CA LEU A 195 7.11 22.57 -4.66
C LEU A 195 8.24 23.21 -5.47
N ALA A 196 9.25 22.42 -5.85
CA ALA A 196 10.34 22.92 -6.69
C ALA A 196 9.83 23.48 -8.05
N ALA A 197 8.92 22.74 -8.69
CA ALA A 197 8.32 23.18 -9.95
C ALA A 197 7.45 24.44 -9.80
N ALA A 198 6.77 24.61 -8.66
CA ALA A 198 5.99 25.81 -8.35
C ALA A 198 6.88 27.05 -8.17
N GLU A 199 8.04 26.90 -7.52
CA GLU A 199 9.04 27.97 -7.36
C GLU A 199 9.62 28.40 -8.70
N ASP A 200 9.89 27.46 -9.62
CA ASP A 200 10.44 27.72 -10.96
C ASP A 200 9.38 28.31 -11.93
N ALA A 201 8.09 28.07 -11.68
CA ALA A 201 6.98 28.50 -12.53
C ALA A 201 5.89 29.25 -11.74
N PRO A 202 6.15 30.49 -11.27
CA PRO A 202 5.22 31.22 -10.39
C PRO A 202 3.86 31.53 -11.03
N ASP A 203 3.78 31.56 -12.36
CA ASP A 203 2.53 31.78 -13.12
C ASP A 203 1.72 30.50 -13.36
N SER A 204 2.22 29.33 -12.97
CA SER A 204 1.48 28.05 -13.01
C SER A 204 0.38 28.00 -11.95
N ALA A 205 -0.52 27.02 -12.02
CA ALA A 205 -1.51 26.81 -10.94
C ALA A 205 -0.83 26.46 -9.62
N LEU A 206 0.25 25.65 -9.66
CA LEU A 206 1.04 25.32 -8.47
C LEU A 206 1.74 26.56 -7.89
N GLY A 207 2.35 27.42 -8.76
CA GLY A 207 3.02 28.65 -8.33
C GLY A 207 2.06 29.63 -7.66
N ARG A 208 0.87 29.83 -8.23
CA ARG A 208 -0.18 30.66 -7.61
C ARG A 208 -0.67 30.10 -6.28
N ALA A 209 -0.91 28.78 -6.19
CA ALA A 209 -1.31 28.14 -4.95
C ALA A 209 -0.25 28.32 -3.84
N LEU A 210 1.04 28.18 -4.20
CA LEU A 210 2.16 28.43 -3.29
C LEU A 210 2.19 29.90 -2.84
N ALA A 211 1.98 30.87 -3.74
CA ALA A 211 1.93 32.28 -3.41
C ALA A 211 0.75 32.65 -2.49
N GLU A 212 -0.35 31.92 -2.54
CA GLU A 212 -1.52 32.02 -1.65
C GLU A 212 -1.29 31.32 -0.29
N GLY A 213 -0.15 30.66 -0.08
CA GLY A 213 0.19 29.95 1.15
C GLY A 213 -0.46 28.58 1.28
N ILE A 214 -0.90 28.00 0.16
CA ILE A 214 -1.44 26.63 0.15
C ILE A 214 -0.26 25.65 0.24
N GLU A 215 -0.35 24.70 1.17
CA GLU A 215 0.61 23.61 1.29
C GLU A 215 0.44 22.66 0.09
N LEU A 216 1.49 22.50 -0.71
CA LEU A 216 1.49 21.61 -1.87
C LEU A 216 1.85 20.18 -1.43
N ASP A 217 0.86 19.34 -1.20
CA ASP A 217 1.08 17.91 -1.02
C ASP A 217 0.94 17.14 -2.36
N GLY A 218 1.11 15.82 -2.33
CA GLY A 218 1.01 15.00 -3.54
C GLY A 218 -0.38 15.01 -4.17
N LYS A 219 -1.42 15.30 -3.37
CA LYS A 219 -2.80 15.40 -3.86
C LYS A 219 -3.03 16.71 -4.61
N GLU A 220 -2.61 17.84 -4.05
CA GLU A 220 -2.71 19.15 -4.71
C GLU A 220 -1.99 19.16 -6.05
N VAL A 221 -0.79 18.56 -6.13
CA VAL A 221 -0.05 18.44 -7.40
C VAL A 221 -0.81 17.57 -8.39
N THR A 222 -1.35 16.43 -7.94
CA THR A 222 -2.14 15.53 -8.80
C THR A 222 -3.41 16.20 -9.30
N ASP A 223 -4.13 16.91 -8.44
CA ASP A 223 -5.36 17.62 -8.81
C ASP A 223 -5.08 18.74 -9.83
N ALA A 224 -4.00 19.50 -9.64
CA ALA A 224 -3.58 20.52 -10.60
C ALA A 224 -3.23 19.91 -11.97
N ALA A 225 -2.54 18.77 -12.00
CA ALA A 225 -2.21 18.06 -13.24
C ALA A 225 -3.47 17.57 -13.98
N LEU A 226 -4.43 17.00 -13.23
CA LEU A 226 -5.73 16.57 -13.76
C LEU A 226 -6.55 17.75 -14.28
N ALA A 227 -6.45 18.92 -13.64
CA ALA A 227 -7.07 20.17 -14.09
C ALA A 227 -6.38 20.79 -15.32
N GLY A 228 -5.24 20.25 -15.76
CA GLY A 228 -4.56 20.68 -16.97
C GLY A 228 -3.36 21.61 -16.77
N ASP A 229 -2.86 21.76 -15.56
CA ASP A 229 -1.63 22.53 -15.32
C ASP A 229 -0.42 21.76 -15.85
N GLU A 230 0.29 22.37 -16.82
CA GLU A 230 1.41 21.72 -17.51
C GLU A 230 2.63 21.55 -16.59
N THR A 231 2.83 22.43 -15.60
CA THR A 231 3.88 22.32 -14.60
C THR A 231 3.66 21.08 -13.74
N ALA A 232 2.43 20.90 -13.24
CA ALA A 232 2.06 19.72 -12.46
C ALA A 232 2.11 18.42 -13.28
N ARG A 233 1.72 18.46 -14.56
CA ARG A 233 1.87 17.32 -15.49
C ARG A 233 3.32 16.94 -15.69
N GLY A 234 4.23 17.92 -15.81
CA GLY A 234 5.67 17.68 -15.87
C GLY A 234 6.21 16.96 -14.63
N VAL A 235 5.68 17.27 -13.45
CA VAL A 235 6.01 16.55 -12.22
C VAL A 235 5.53 15.10 -12.30
N LEU A 236 4.29 14.83 -12.71
CA LEU A 236 3.79 13.46 -12.84
C LEU A 236 4.53 12.65 -13.91
N ASP A 237 4.94 13.27 -15.02
CA ASP A 237 5.79 12.63 -16.04
C ASP A 237 7.14 12.19 -15.43
N LEU A 238 7.81 13.06 -14.69
CA LEU A 238 9.07 12.75 -14.01
C LEU A 238 8.91 11.59 -13.03
N ILE A 239 7.88 11.63 -12.19
CA ILE A 239 7.58 10.58 -11.21
C ILE A 239 7.25 9.28 -11.93
N GLY A 240 6.44 9.32 -13.00
CA GLY A 240 6.11 8.15 -13.81
C GLY A 240 7.36 7.49 -14.41
N ARG A 241 8.29 8.27 -14.95
CA ARG A 241 9.57 7.73 -15.47
C ARG A 241 10.38 7.03 -14.37
N ARG A 242 10.47 7.62 -13.19
CA ARG A 242 11.15 7.00 -12.04
C ARG A 242 10.50 5.68 -11.63
N LEU A 243 9.16 5.61 -11.62
CA LEU A 243 8.44 4.35 -11.41
C LEU A 243 8.74 3.33 -12.50
N GLY A 244 8.81 3.75 -13.75
CA GLY A 244 9.13 2.87 -14.88
C GLY A 244 10.52 2.23 -14.78
N VAL A 245 11.51 2.93 -14.23
CA VAL A 245 12.83 2.37 -13.90
C VAL A 245 12.69 1.24 -12.86
N ALA A 246 11.89 1.48 -11.81
CA ALA A 246 11.61 0.46 -10.81
C ALA A 246 10.86 -0.73 -11.42
N PHE A 247 9.82 -0.48 -12.23
CA PHE A 247 9.03 -1.54 -12.88
C PHE A 247 9.90 -2.40 -13.79
N SER A 248 10.83 -1.80 -14.53
CA SER A 248 11.76 -2.56 -15.39
C SER A 248 12.67 -3.50 -14.59
N SER A 249 13.15 -3.06 -13.42
CA SER A 249 13.93 -3.89 -12.52
C SER A 249 13.09 -5.04 -11.95
N LEU A 250 11.87 -4.74 -11.49
CA LEU A 250 10.97 -5.75 -10.95
C LEU A 250 10.50 -6.75 -12.01
N ALA A 251 10.23 -6.27 -13.23
CA ALA A 251 9.89 -7.13 -14.36
C ALA A 251 11.06 -8.10 -14.70
N ASN A 252 12.28 -7.59 -14.79
CA ASN A 252 13.45 -8.41 -15.06
C ASN A 252 13.77 -9.43 -13.95
N ILE A 253 13.40 -9.17 -12.69
CA ILE A 253 13.67 -10.05 -11.55
C ILE A 253 12.59 -11.12 -11.39
N PHE A 254 11.31 -10.73 -11.52
CA PHE A 254 10.18 -11.59 -11.16
C PHE A 254 9.41 -12.16 -12.34
N ASP A 255 9.62 -11.62 -13.56
CA ASP A 255 8.87 -11.98 -14.77
C ASP A 255 7.36 -12.09 -14.46
N PRO A 256 6.72 -11.00 -13.98
CA PRO A 256 5.35 -11.07 -13.52
C PRO A 256 4.35 -11.02 -14.67
N ASP A 257 3.21 -11.69 -14.51
CA ASP A 257 2.08 -11.59 -15.43
C ASP A 257 1.46 -10.18 -15.43
N VAL A 258 1.58 -9.46 -14.30
CA VAL A 258 1.03 -8.11 -14.11
C VAL A 258 1.74 -7.35 -13.00
N ILE A 259 1.89 -6.02 -13.19
CA ILE A 259 2.27 -5.06 -12.15
C ILE A 259 1.01 -4.24 -11.80
N VAL A 260 0.60 -4.27 -10.53
CA VAL A 260 -0.61 -3.58 -10.03
C VAL A 260 -0.20 -2.35 -9.24
N ILE A 261 -0.82 -1.22 -9.53
CA ILE A 261 -0.56 0.05 -8.83
C ILE A 261 -1.80 0.42 -8.01
N GLY A 262 -1.61 0.45 -6.69
CA GLY A 262 -2.61 0.90 -5.73
C GLY A 262 -2.18 2.14 -4.97
N GLY A 263 -2.98 2.52 -3.96
CA GLY A 263 -2.75 3.71 -3.13
C GLY A 263 -3.28 4.99 -3.74
N GLY A 264 -3.21 6.10 -2.98
CA GLY A 264 -3.84 7.36 -3.37
C GLY A 264 -3.28 7.99 -4.65
N VAL A 265 -2.01 7.78 -4.95
CA VAL A 265 -1.34 8.33 -6.13
C VAL A 265 -1.86 7.68 -7.44
N SER A 266 -2.47 6.49 -7.38
CA SER A 266 -3.09 5.86 -8.54
C SER A 266 -4.23 6.69 -9.16
N ALA A 267 -4.79 7.67 -8.42
CA ALA A 267 -5.78 8.63 -8.93
C ALA A 267 -5.25 9.49 -10.08
N ALA A 268 -3.93 9.66 -10.21
CA ALA A 268 -3.29 10.34 -11.35
C ALA A 268 -3.52 9.60 -12.69
N GLY A 269 -3.89 8.32 -12.65
CA GLY A 269 -4.23 7.54 -13.84
C GLY A 269 -3.10 7.47 -14.86
N ASP A 270 -3.45 7.64 -16.11
CA ASP A 270 -2.50 7.53 -17.23
C ASP A 270 -1.48 8.68 -17.27
N LEU A 271 -1.75 9.84 -16.63
CA LEU A 271 -0.75 10.91 -16.51
C LEU A 271 0.52 10.42 -15.79
N LEU A 272 0.38 9.49 -14.86
CA LEU A 272 1.49 8.85 -14.15
C LEU A 272 1.95 7.57 -14.83
N LEU A 273 0.99 6.74 -15.28
CA LEU A 273 1.28 5.38 -15.74
C LEU A 273 1.81 5.31 -17.16
N ASP A 274 1.44 6.23 -18.07
CA ASP A 274 1.95 6.21 -19.44
C ASP A 274 3.47 6.43 -19.52
N PRO A 275 4.06 7.44 -18.85
CA PRO A 275 5.51 7.57 -18.82
C PRO A 275 6.18 6.38 -18.11
N ALA A 276 5.55 5.78 -17.10
CA ALA A 276 6.08 4.59 -16.43
C ALA A 276 6.07 3.34 -17.35
N ARG A 277 5.00 3.14 -18.11
CA ARG A 277 4.88 2.05 -19.10
C ARG A 277 5.92 2.20 -20.22
N GLU A 278 6.16 3.44 -20.68
CA GLU A 278 7.15 3.70 -21.70
C GLU A 278 8.58 3.39 -21.23
N GLU A 279 8.94 3.79 -20.00
CA GLU A 279 10.24 3.45 -19.42
C GLU A 279 10.39 1.93 -19.21
N LEU A 280 9.33 1.25 -18.73
CA LEU A 280 9.33 -0.22 -18.63
C LEU A 280 9.59 -0.86 -20.00
N ARG A 281 8.87 -0.42 -21.05
CA ARG A 281 8.96 -0.95 -22.40
C ARG A 281 10.36 -0.81 -22.98
N THR A 282 11.04 0.31 -22.68
CA THR A 282 12.37 0.60 -23.23
C THR A 282 13.52 -0.01 -22.45
N ARG A 283 13.35 -0.31 -21.15
CA ARG A 283 14.42 -0.76 -20.24
C ARG A 283 14.35 -2.23 -19.91
N ALA A 284 13.17 -2.83 -19.83
CA ALA A 284 13.07 -4.23 -19.51
C ALA A 284 13.51 -5.12 -20.69
N LEU A 285 14.09 -6.27 -20.37
CA LEU A 285 14.45 -7.26 -21.38
C LEU A 285 13.19 -7.92 -21.96
N PRO A 286 13.15 -8.27 -23.28
CA PRO A 286 12.08 -9.10 -23.81
C PRO A 286 12.07 -10.51 -23.16
N PRO A 287 10.90 -11.09 -22.86
CA PRO A 287 9.55 -10.58 -23.11
C PRO A 287 9.00 -9.62 -22.04
N MET A 288 9.70 -9.41 -20.92
CA MET A 288 9.23 -8.64 -19.76
C MET A 288 8.93 -7.16 -20.07
N SER A 289 9.48 -6.62 -21.17
CA SER A 289 9.15 -5.26 -21.63
C SER A 289 7.66 -5.06 -21.99
N GLY A 290 6.91 -6.13 -22.17
CA GLY A 290 5.47 -6.13 -22.43
C GLY A 290 4.60 -6.37 -21.20
N THR A 291 5.17 -6.45 -20.00
CA THR A 291 4.41 -6.70 -18.78
C THR A 291 3.32 -5.64 -18.58
N PRO A 292 2.04 -6.02 -18.41
CA PRO A 292 0.96 -5.09 -18.15
C PRO A 292 1.15 -4.34 -16.84
N VAL A 293 0.93 -3.01 -16.86
CA VAL A 293 0.88 -2.16 -15.66
C VAL A 293 -0.53 -1.60 -15.54
N VAL A 294 -1.23 -1.96 -14.47
CA VAL A 294 -2.66 -1.68 -14.28
C VAL A 294 -2.94 -1.05 -12.92
N ILE A 295 -4.07 -0.36 -12.81
CA ILE A 295 -4.54 0.19 -11.53
C ILE A 295 -5.27 -0.92 -10.76
N ALA A 296 -5.12 -0.95 -9.44
CA ALA A 296 -5.83 -1.82 -8.51
C ALA A 296 -7.36 -1.66 -8.64
N GLU A 297 -8.09 -2.76 -8.72
CA GLU A 297 -9.55 -2.75 -8.91
C GLU A 297 -10.32 -2.57 -7.60
N LEU A 298 -9.78 -3.01 -6.46
CA LEU A 298 -10.48 -2.97 -5.18
C LEU A 298 -10.33 -1.60 -4.47
N GLY A 299 -9.45 -0.74 -4.98
CA GLY A 299 -9.28 0.62 -4.48
C GLY A 299 -8.98 0.68 -2.97
N PRO A 300 -9.63 1.60 -2.23
CA PRO A 300 -9.37 1.80 -0.81
C PRO A 300 -9.81 0.64 0.09
N ASP A 301 -10.54 -0.34 -0.45
CA ASP A 301 -11.02 -1.51 0.31
C ASP A 301 -10.07 -2.72 0.22
N ALA A 302 -9.05 -2.65 -0.62
CA ALA A 302 -8.10 -3.75 -0.84
C ALA A 302 -7.46 -4.25 0.46
N GLY A 303 -6.98 -3.34 1.33
CA GLY A 303 -6.38 -3.70 2.61
C GLY A 303 -7.35 -4.43 3.54
N LEU A 304 -8.56 -3.90 3.69
CA LEU A 304 -9.61 -4.49 4.53
C LEU A 304 -10.05 -5.86 4.01
N ILE A 305 -10.36 -5.97 2.72
CA ILE A 305 -10.77 -7.23 2.08
C ILE A 305 -9.63 -8.25 2.16
N GLY A 306 -8.39 -7.81 1.92
CA GLY A 306 -7.22 -8.65 1.95
C GLY A 306 -6.90 -9.20 3.35
N ALA A 307 -7.04 -8.37 4.37
CA ALA A 307 -6.85 -8.80 5.76
C ALA A 307 -7.88 -9.87 6.16
N ALA A 308 -9.16 -9.67 5.86
CA ALA A 308 -10.20 -10.69 6.10
C ALA A 308 -9.94 -11.96 5.28
N THR A 309 -9.55 -11.82 4.01
CA THR A 309 -9.22 -12.96 3.13
C THR A 309 -8.04 -13.75 3.67
N MET A 310 -7.00 -13.07 4.15
CA MET A 310 -5.86 -13.71 4.78
C MET A 310 -6.31 -14.55 5.99
N ALA A 311 -7.17 -14.00 6.85
CA ALA A 311 -7.66 -14.72 8.02
C ALA A 311 -8.41 -16.00 7.64
N LEU A 312 -9.24 -15.97 6.60
CA LEU A 312 -9.94 -17.16 6.11
C LEU A 312 -9.00 -18.22 5.54
N VAL A 313 -8.00 -17.77 4.72
CA VAL A 313 -7.00 -18.68 4.12
C VAL A 313 -6.12 -19.35 5.18
N GLU A 314 -5.70 -18.61 6.21
CA GLU A 314 -4.83 -19.13 7.26
C GLU A 314 -5.57 -20.06 8.24
N LEU A 315 -6.90 -19.98 8.32
CA LEU A 315 -7.72 -20.93 9.09
C LEU A 315 -7.85 -22.30 8.41
N GLU A 316 -7.75 -22.35 7.10
CA GLU A 316 -7.89 -23.59 6.32
C GLU A 316 -6.59 -24.39 6.22
N GLY A 317 -5.43 -23.79 6.50
CA GLY A 317 -4.08 -24.36 6.33
C GLY A 317 -3.40 -24.70 7.60
#